data_27d359044cde73266ab7fd556e13278a
#
_entry.id   27d359044cde73266ab7fd556e13278a
#
_cell.length_a   1.000
_cell.length_b   1.000
_cell.length_c   1.000
_cell.angle_alpha   90.00
_cell.angle_beta   90.00
_cell.angle_gamma   90.00
#
_symmetry.space_group_name_H-M   'P 1'
#
loop_
_entity.id
_entity.type
_entity.pdbx_description
1 polymer ?
#
loop_
_entity_poly.entity_id
_entity_poly.type
_entity_poly.pdbx_seq_one_letter_code
_entity_poly.pdbx_strand_id
1 'polypeptide(L)'
;MMVSSRRSAPAFTLLELLGVLFLGGLLISLLAPLISRRRSLETWDSVQDHLNQVMVFARQEALTKRKLCRVVFQHVTRDQDSIFVEEEYPDPDEPQNAFKRRFRPVTSDFIPMPLMLSAERRIRAVYRGKENILPEPQGQAYAYVIPDGLVQEVSVHVVKTEEKIEELAVFDLNPFLGTFERRESQFKQV
;
A
#
# COMPACT_ATOMS: atom_id res chain seq x y z
N MET A 1 -3.04 73.10 -5.31
CA MET A 1 -2.44 72.58 -4.07
C MET A 1 -3.14 71.23 -3.75
N MET A 2 -2.55 70.09 -4.12
CA MET A 2 -3.12 68.77 -3.83
C MET A 2 -2.50 68.25 -2.55
N VAL A 3 -3.29 68.09 -1.51
CA VAL A 3 -2.87 67.48 -0.24
C VAL A 3 -2.99 65.95 -0.39
N SER A 4 -1.85 65.32 -0.51
CA SER A 4 -1.76 63.81 -0.53
C SER A 4 -1.99 63.27 0.87
N SER A 5 -3.16 62.67 1.12
CA SER A 5 -3.49 61.97 2.35
C SER A 5 -2.72 60.64 2.35
N ARG A 6 -1.62 60.57 3.08
CA ARG A 6 -0.94 59.29 3.39
C ARG A 6 -1.83 58.49 4.33
N ARG A 7 -2.47 57.44 3.82
CA ARG A 7 -3.10 56.41 4.66
C ARG A 7 -1.99 55.64 5.39
N SER A 8 -1.89 55.80 6.70
CA SER A 8 -1.04 54.98 7.55
C SER A 8 -1.59 53.55 7.55
N ALA A 9 -0.82 52.61 7.05
CA ALA A 9 -1.15 51.21 7.20
C ALA A 9 -1.10 50.83 8.69
N PRO A 10 -2.07 50.06 9.22
CA PRO A 10 -2.03 49.62 10.60
C PRO A 10 -0.81 48.67 10.77
N ALA A 11 0.09 49.06 11.66
CA ALA A 11 1.21 48.20 12.04
C ALA A 11 0.70 47.17 13.04
N PHE A 12 0.96 45.90 12.78
CA PHE A 12 0.67 44.79 13.72
C PHE A 12 1.39 45.02 15.05
N THR A 13 0.66 44.87 16.13
CA THR A 13 1.26 44.98 17.47
C THR A 13 2.00 43.65 17.80
N LEU A 14 3.07 43.76 18.58
CA LEU A 14 3.85 42.58 19.04
C LEU A 14 2.95 41.60 19.80
N LEU A 15 1.96 42.07 20.53
CA LEU A 15 0.97 41.30 21.27
C LEU A 15 0.05 40.49 20.33
N GLU A 16 -0.34 41.06 19.19
CA GLU A 16 -1.17 40.44 18.18
C GLU A 16 -0.43 39.29 17.47
N LEU A 17 0.87 39.50 17.17
CA LEU A 17 1.74 38.45 16.61
C LEU A 17 1.90 37.29 17.61
N LEU A 18 2.09 37.59 18.88
CA LEU A 18 2.24 36.61 19.94
C LEU A 18 0.94 35.82 20.15
N GLY A 19 -0.22 36.47 20.05
CA GLY A 19 -1.54 35.83 20.07
C GLY A 19 -1.75 34.85 18.92
N VAL A 20 -1.38 35.24 17.70
CA VAL A 20 -1.48 34.37 16.50
C VAL A 20 -0.57 33.18 16.62
N LEU A 21 0.68 33.34 17.09
CA LEU A 21 1.60 32.24 17.29
C LEU A 21 1.10 31.27 18.38
N PHE A 22 0.54 31.79 19.46
CA PHE A 22 -0.05 30.96 20.52
C PHE A 22 -1.24 30.13 20.03
N LEU A 23 -2.18 30.76 19.33
CA LEU A 23 -3.34 30.08 18.72
C LEU A 23 -2.91 29.05 17.68
N GLY A 24 -1.93 29.38 16.83
CA GLY A 24 -1.36 28.46 15.84
C GLY A 24 -0.73 27.23 16.50
N GLY A 25 0.08 27.44 17.54
CA GLY A 25 0.68 26.37 18.33
C GLY A 25 -0.36 25.47 19.02
N LEU A 26 -1.42 26.06 19.56
CA LEU A 26 -2.53 25.34 20.19
C LEU A 26 -3.30 24.49 19.17
N LEU A 27 -3.59 25.04 17.97
CA LEU A 27 -4.21 24.28 16.87
C LEU A 27 -3.33 23.11 16.42
N ILE A 28 -2.03 23.33 16.24
CA ILE A 28 -1.10 22.25 15.86
C ILE A 28 -1.06 21.18 16.93
N SER A 29 -1.03 21.53 18.22
CA SER A 29 -1.00 20.57 19.31
C SER A 29 -2.27 19.72 19.42
N LEU A 30 -3.43 20.28 19.05
CA LEU A 30 -4.71 19.55 18.98
C LEU A 30 -4.80 18.64 17.74
N LEU A 31 -4.19 19.04 16.62
CA LEU A 31 -4.24 18.29 15.37
C LEU A 31 -3.15 17.18 15.31
N ALA A 32 -2.01 17.37 15.97
CA ALA A 32 -0.91 16.42 15.98
C ALA A 32 -1.33 15.01 16.40
N PRO A 33 -2.11 14.80 17.50
CA PRO A 33 -2.55 13.45 17.89
C PRO A 33 -3.56 12.85 16.91
N LEU A 34 -4.34 13.65 16.18
CA LEU A 34 -5.27 13.16 15.15
C LEU A 34 -4.52 12.62 13.94
N ILE A 35 -3.41 13.26 13.56
CA ILE A 35 -2.55 12.80 12.47
C ILE A 35 -1.74 11.57 12.88
N SER A 36 -1.24 11.53 14.11
CA SER A 36 -0.50 10.38 14.65
C SER A 36 -1.38 9.14 14.84
N ARG A 37 -2.65 9.31 15.27
CA ARG A 37 -3.61 8.21 15.39
C ARG A 37 -3.92 7.51 14.07
N ARG A 38 -3.88 8.22 12.94
CA ARG A 38 -4.09 7.58 11.62
C ARG A 38 -2.98 6.59 11.25
N ARG A 39 -1.78 6.71 11.83
CA ARG A 39 -0.67 5.77 11.57
C ARG A 39 -0.69 4.52 12.44
N SER A 40 -1.37 4.53 13.60
CA SER A 40 -1.34 3.42 14.55
C SER A 40 -2.57 2.50 14.53
N LEU A 41 -3.60 2.82 13.76
CA LEU A 41 -4.82 2.03 13.64
C LEU A 41 -4.93 1.41 12.24
N GLU A 42 -3.89 0.76 11.75
CA GLU A 42 -4.09 -0.20 10.68
C GLU A 42 -4.89 -1.36 11.26
N THR A 43 -6.16 -1.37 10.99
CA THR A 43 -7.06 -2.50 11.25
C THR A 43 -6.80 -3.56 10.18
N TRP A 44 -7.23 -4.80 10.40
CA TRP A 44 -7.20 -5.82 9.36
C TRP A 44 -8.03 -5.42 8.13
N ASP A 45 -9.06 -4.63 8.33
CA ASP A 45 -9.90 -4.10 7.25
C ASP A 45 -9.11 -3.10 6.38
N SER A 46 -8.25 -2.28 6.98
CA SER A 46 -7.39 -1.39 6.20
C SER A 46 -6.33 -2.15 5.38
N VAL A 47 -5.80 -3.26 5.90
CA VAL A 47 -4.91 -4.14 5.13
C VAL A 47 -5.65 -4.75 3.95
N GLN A 48 -6.87 -5.25 4.18
CA GLN A 48 -7.73 -5.77 3.13
C GLN A 48 -8.03 -4.71 2.05
N ASP A 49 -8.38 -3.50 2.47
CA ASP A 49 -8.66 -2.39 1.55
C ASP A 49 -7.43 -2.04 0.71
N HIS A 50 -6.25 -2.00 1.31
CA HIS A 50 -5.01 -1.76 0.59
C HIS A 50 -4.69 -2.88 -0.42
N LEU A 51 -4.85 -4.15 -0.03
CA LEU A 51 -4.69 -5.29 -0.93
C LEU A 51 -5.66 -5.19 -2.11
N ASN A 52 -6.91 -4.83 -1.83
CA ASN A 52 -7.95 -4.64 -2.85
C ASN A 52 -7.62 -3.48 -3.79
N GLN A 53 -7.13 -2.35 -3.28
CA GLN A 53 -6.71 -1.21 -4.11
C GLN A 53 -5.60 -1.60 -5.09
N VAL A 54 -4.57 -2.32 -4.61
CA VAL A 54 -3.48 -2.81 -5.47
C VAL A 54 -4.00 -3.77 -6.53
N MET A 55 -4.93 -4.66 -6.16
CA MET A 55 -5.49 -5.63 -7.09
C MET A 55 -6.40 -4.98 -8.15
N VAL A 56 -7.24 -4.02 -7.74
CA VAL A 56 -8.07 -3.24 -8.68
C VAL A 56 -7.19 -2.50 -9.68
N PHE A 57 -6.10 -1.89 -9.20
CA PHE A 57 -5.13 -1.21 -10.07
C PHE A 57 -4.48 -2.20 -11.05
N ALA A 58 -4.00 -3.35 -10.58
CA ALA A 58 -3.39 -4.37 -11.44
C ALA A 58 -4.36 -4.87 -12.51
N ARG A 59 -5.64 -5.07 -12.17
CA ARG A 59 -6.68 -5.44 -13.14
C ARG A 59 -6.95 -4.34 -14.16
N GLN A 60 -7.04 -3.09 -13.71
CA GLN A 60 -7.25 -1.96 -14.61
C GLN A 60 -6.09 -1.83 -15.60
N GLU A 61 -4.85 -1.98 -15.14
CA GLU A 61 -3.67 -1.97 -15.99
C GLU A 61 -3.69 -3.12 -17.01
N ALA A 62 -4.00 -4.34 -16.56
CA ALA A 62 -4.07 -5.51 -17.42
C ALA A 62 -5.15 -5.36 -18.52
N LEU A 63 -6.35 -4.90 -18.16
CA LEU A 63 -7.45 -4.68 -19.07
C LEU A 63 -7.17 -3.54 -20.07
N THR A 64 -6.65 -2.41 -19.58
CA THR A 64 -6.42 -1.20 -20.39
C THR A 64 -5.29 -1.41 -21.38
N LYS A 65 -4.19 -1.98 -20.92
CA LYS A 65 -2.99 -2.20 -21.76
C LYS A 65 -3.02 -3.53 -22.51
N ARG A 66 -3.96 -4.41 -22.20
CA ARG A 66 -4.06 -5.79 -22.71
C ARG A 66 -2.76 -6.57 -22.54
N LYS A 67 -2.16 -6.45 -21.38
CA LYS A 67 -0.91 -7.09 -21.01
C LYS A 67 -1.07 -7.95 -19.77
N LEU A 68 -0.20 -8.95 -19.64
CA LEU A 68 -0.09 -9.68 -18.37
C LEU A 68 0.49 -8.75 -17.31
N CYS A 69 -0.22 -8.62 -16.20
CA CYS A 69 0.28 -7.96 -14.99
C CYS A 69 0.50 -8.99 -13.88
N ARG A 70 1.27 -8.62 -12.87
CA ARG A 70 1.38 -9.39 -11.65
C ARG A 70 1.49 -8.50 -10.43
N VAL A 71 0.83 -8.91 -9.37
CA VAL A 71 1.04 -8.33 -8.04
C VAL A 71 2.19 -9.07 -7.39
N VAL A 72 3.18 -8.34 -6.93
CA VAL A 72 4.39 -8.86 -6.32
C VAL A 72 4.30 -8.66 -4.81
N PHE A 73 4.46 -9.73 -4.06
CA PHE A 73 4.61 -9.74 -2.61
C PHE A 73 6.08 -10.00 -2.30
N GLN A 74 6.74 -9.07 -1.61
CA GLN A 74 8.19 -9.13 -1.42
C GLN A 74 8.59 -8.82 0.01
N HIS A 75 9.52 -9.62 0.56
CA HIS A 75 10.29 -9.26 1.74
C HIS A 75 11.43 -8.32 1.36
N VAL A 76 11.34 -7.06 1.77
CA VAL A 76 12.40 -6.04 1.49
C VAL A 76 13.52 -6.15 2.51
N THR A 77 13.14 -6.20 3.79
CA THR A 77 14.05 -6.38 4.92
C THR A 77 13.45 -7.37 5.90
N ARG A 78 14.19 -7.64 7.01
CA ARG A 78 13.66 -8.50 8.08
C ARG A 78 12.35 -7.99 8.67
N ASP A 79 12.11 -6.66 8.61
CA ASP A 79 11.00 -5.99 9.30
C ASP A 79 10.10 -5.21 8.34
N GLN A 80 10.27 -5.37 7.04
CA GLN A 80 9.50 -4.61 6.07
C GLN A 80 9.17 -5.43 4.83
N ASP A 81 7.88 -5.48 4.52
CA ASP A 81 7.34 -6.12 3.33
C ASP A 81 6.71 -5.08 2.41
N SER A 82 6.81 -5.32 1.12
CA SER A 82 6.24 -4.47 0.09
C SER A 82 5.33 -5.24 -0.86
N ILE A 83 4.34 -4.53 -1.37
CA ILE A 83 3.41 -5.04 -2.38
C ILE A 83 3.35 -4.03 -3.51
N PHE A 84 3.56 -4.47 -4.74
CA PHE A 84 3.53 -3.61 -5.91
C PHE A 84 3.08 -4.37 -7.16
N VAL A 85 2.83 -3.63 -8.22
CA VAL A 85 2.36 -4.17 -9.50
C VAL A 85 3.46 -4.08 -10.53
N GLU A 86 3.60 -5.12 -11.32
CA GLU A 86 4.47 -5.15 -12.50
C GLU A 86 3.66 -5.49 -13.75
N GLU A 87 4.05 -4.89 -14.87
CA GLU A 87 3.51 -5.21 -16.18
C GLU A 87 4.52 -5.96 -17.04
N GLU A 88 4.03 -6.86 -17.87
CA GLU A 88 4.82 -7.52 -18.90
C GLU A 88 5.30 -6.53 -19.94
N TYR A 89 6.57 -6.61 -20.32
CA TYR A 89 7.11 -5.89 -21.46
C TYR A 89 7.97 -6.82 -22.32
N PRO A 90 8.01 -6.57 -23.65
CA PRO A 90 8.84 -7.37 -24.55
C PRO A 90 10.31 -7.23 -24.19
N ASP A 91 11.04 -8.34 -24.22
CA ASP A 91 12.48 -8.31 -24.06
C ASP A 91 13.09 -7.54 -25.24
N PRO A 92 13.82 -6.43 -25.03
CA PRO A 92 14.41 -5.66 -26.12
C PRO A 92 15.45 -6.45 -26.92
N ASP A 93 16.11 -7.42 -26.29
CA ASP A 93 17.15 -8.26 -26.89
C ASP A 93 16.56 -9.44 -27.69
N GLU A 94 15.38 -9.91 -27.29
CA GLU A 94 14.69 -11.06 -27.90
C GLU A 94 13.18 -10.79 -28.05
N PRO A 95 12.74 -9.80 -28.84
CA PRO A 95 11.34 -9.40 -28.90
C PRO A 95 10.41 -10.48 -29.49
N GLN A 96 10.95 -11.46 -30.22
CA GLN A 96 10.17 -12.57 -30.80
C GLN A 96 10.05 -13.80 -29.89
N ASN A 97 10.76 -13.82 -28.75
CA ASN A 97 10.71 -14.96 -27.84
C ASN A 97 9.60 -14.76 -26.78
N ALA A 98 8.39 -15.21 -27.14
CA ALA A 98 7.21 -15.13 -26.26
C ALA A 98 7.35 -15.92 -24.95
N PHE A 99 8.35 -16.78 -24.83
CA PHE A 99 8.58 -17.58 -23.60
C PHE A 99 9.43 -16.84 -22.58
N LYS A 100 10.19 -15.81 -22.96
CA LYS A 100 11.05 -15.03 -22.09
C LYS A 100 10.36 -13.73 -21.67
N ARG A 101 9.43 -13.84 -20.73
CA ARG A 101 8.66 -12.69 -20.24
C ARG A 101 9.48 -11.88 -19.25
N ARG A 102 9.61 -10.59 -19.50
CA ARG A 102 10.18 -9.63 -18.55
C ARG A 102 9.06 -8.78 -17.95
N PHE A 103 9.27 -8.37 -16.70
CA PHE A 103 8.32 -7.55 -15.97
C PHE A 103 9.02 -6.29 -15.46
N ARG A 104 8.30 -5.18 -15.44
CA ARG A 104 8.77 -3.93 -14.86
C ARG A 104 7.73 -3.34 -13.92
N PRO A 105 8.14 -2.67 -12.84
CA PRO A 105 7.22 -2.01 -11.95
C PRO A 105 6.36 -0.96 -12.66
N VAL A 106 5.09 -0.89 -12.28
CA VAL A 106 4.14 0.13 -12.72
C VAL A 106 3.97 1.13 -11.59
N THR A 107 4.11 2.43 -11.92
CA THR A 107 3.84 3.52 -10.99
C THR A 107 2.41 4.02 -11.17
N SER A 108 1.80 4.49 -10.10
CA SER A 108 0.47 5.10 -10.09
C SER A 108 0.53 6.46 -9.42
N ASP A 109 -0.16 7.45 -9.99
CA ASP A 109 -0.30 8.77 -9.38
C ASP A 109 -1.34 8.80 -8.25
N PHE A 110 -2.20 7.77 -8.18
CA PHE A 110 -3.34 7.70 -7.26
C PHE A 110 -3.12 6.76 -6.09
N ILE A 111 -2.30 5.74 -6.26
CA ILE A 111 -2.01 4.73 -5.24
C ILE A 111 -0.51 4.77 -4.96
N PRO A 112 -0.09 5.02 -3.71
CA PRO A 112 1.32 4.97 -3.37
C PRO A 112 1.88 3.56 -3.60
N MET A 113 2.80 3.44 -4.55
CA MET A 113 3.49 2.18 -4.84
C MET A 113 5.00 2.36 -4.73
N PRO A 114 5.71 1.41 -4.14
CA PRO A 114 5.21 0.18 -3.50
C PRO A 114 4.39 0.46 -2.22
N LEU A 115 3.33 -0.34 -2.00
CA LEU A 115 2.62 -0.35 -0.74
C LEU A 115 3.51 -1.03 0.30
N MET A 116 3.85 -0.31 1.36
CA MET A 116 4.64 -0.85 2.46
C MET A 116 3.73 -1.24 3.61
N LEU A 117 3.87 -2.46 4.11
CA LEU A 117 3.20 -2.86 5.35
C LEU A 117 3.87 -2.18 6.54
N SER A 118 3.10 -1.94 7.61
CA SER A 118 3.65 -1.39 8.86
C SER A 118 4.65 -2.38 9.47
N ALA A 119 5.60 -1.85 10.27
CA ALA A 119 6.64 -2.67 10.91
C ALA A 119 6.09 -3.78 11.83
N GLU A 120 4.83 -3.64 12.30
CA GLU A 120 4.15 -4.61 13.13
C GLU A 120 3.50 -5.74 12.33
N ARG A 121 3.41 -5.60 11.00
CA ARG A 121 2.73 -6.56 10.12
C ARG A 121 3.64 -7.08 9.04
N ARG A 122 3.61 -8.39 8.88
CA ARG A 122 4.46 -9.07 7.93
C ARG A 122 3.70 -10.12 7.13
N ILE A 123 4.08 -10.25 5.88
CA ILE A 123 3.61 -11.36 5.05
C ILE A 123 4.36 -12.62 5.49
N ARG A 124 3.68 -13.52 6.16
CA ARG A 124 4.28 -14.79 6.60
C ARG A 124 4.39 -15.79 5.46
N ALA A 125 3.38 -15.85 4.60
CA ALA A 125 3.34 -16.78 3.49
C ALA A 125 2.37 -16.29 2.41
N VAL A 126 2.61 -16.70 1.19
CA VAL A 126 1.66 -16.57 0.07
C VAL A 126 1.44 -17.97 -0.49
N TYR A 127 0.21 -18.45 -0.45
CA TYR A 127 -0.13 -19.79 -0.91
C TYR A 127 -0.82 -19.74 -2.28
N ARG A 128 -0.44 -20.68 -3.13
CA ARG A 128 -1.15 -21.03 -4.35
C ARG A 128 -1.65 -22.48 -4.17
N GLY A 129 -2.94 -22.61 -3.87
CA GLY A 129 -3.48 -23.88 -3.41
C GLY A 129 -2.84 -24.32 -2.08
N LYS A 130 -2.02 -25.37 -2.10
CA LYS A 130 -1.33 -25.88 -0.89
C LYS A 130 0.14 -25.50 -0.82
N GLU A 131 0.68 -24.91 -1.87
CA GLU A 131 2.09 -24.57 -1.99
C GLU A 131 2.35 -23.15 -1.50
N ASN A 132 3.28 -22.98 -0.55
CA ASN A 132 3.81 -21.66 -0.20
C ASN A 132 4.79 -21.23 -1.29
N ILE A 133 4.42 -20.16 -2.01
CA ILE A 133 5.21 -19.62 -3.13
C ILE A 133 6.07 -18.42 -2.74
N LEU A 134 6.06 -18.01 -1.46
CA LEU A 134 6.93 -16.95 -0.94
C LEU A 134 8.13 -17.59 -0.24
N PRO A 135 9.33 -17.60 -0.86
CA PRO A 135 10.51 -18.16 -0.24
C PRO A 135 11.04 -17.27 0.89
N GLU A 136 11.48 -17.89 1.97
CA GLU A 136 12.17 -17.23 3.09
C GLU A 136 13.71 -17.37 2.93
N PRO A 137 14.52 -16.45 3.47
CA PRO A 137 14.18 -15.21 4.22
C PRO A 137 13.99 -13.99 3.31
N GLN A 138 14.34 -14.08 2.05
CA GLN A 138 14.22 -13.03 1.04
C GLN A 138 13.68 -13.63 -0.23
N GLY A 139 12.50 -13.20 -0.62
CA GLY A 139 11.87 -13.75 -1.81
C GLY A 139 10.72 -12.91 -2.31
N GLN A 140 10.22 -13.32 -3.46
CA GLN A 140 9.07 -12.71 -4.11
C GLN A 140 8.05 -13.80 -4.45
N ALA A 141 6.79 -13.52 -4.17
CA ALA A 141 5.66 -14.29 -4.64
C ALA A 141 4.82 -13.45 -5.61
N TYR A 142 4.12 -14.10 -6.51
CA TYR A 142 3.38 -13.44 -7.57
C TYR A 142 1.94 -13.92 -7.64
N ALA A 143 1.01 -12.97 -7.80
CA ALA A 143 -0.35 -13.24 -8.24
C ALA A 143 -0.53 -12.63 -9.64
N TYR A 144 -0.77 -13.47 -10.63
CA TYR A 144 -0.89 -13.04 -12.03
C TYR A 144 -2.29 -12.53 -12.33
N VAL A 145 -2.35 -11.48 -13.14
CA VAL A 145 -3.58 -10.88 -13.66
C VAL A 145 -3.49 -10.92 -15.18
N ILE A 146 -4.36 -11.73 -15.81
CA ILE A 146 -4.37 -11.85 -17.28
C ILE A 146 -5.10 -10.66 -17.93
N PRO A 147 -4.88 -10.44 -19.23
CA PRO A 147 -5.49 -9.32 -19.98
C PRO A 147 -7.02 -9.27 -19.96
N ASP A 148 -7.69 -10.38 -19.67
CA ASP A 148 -9.15 -10.48 -19.54
C ASP A 148 -9.65 -10.11 -18.14
N GLY A 149 -8.74 -9.73 -17.24
CA GLY A 149 -9.05 -9.30 -15.86
C GLY A 149 -9.25 -10.43 -14.87
N LEU A 150 -9.09 -11.71 -15.27
CA LEU A 150 -9.06 -12.81 -14.32
C LEU A 150 -7.74 -12.83 -13.56
N VAL A 151 -7.81 -13.23 -12.30
CA VAL A 151 -6.67 -13.22 -11.39
C VAL A 151 -6.34 -14.63 -10.94
N GLN A 152 -5.07 -14.91 -10.76
CA GLN A 152 -4.64 -16.17 -10.17
C GLN A 152 -5.07 -16.24 -8.70
N GLU A 153 -5.71 -17.32 -8.31
CA GLU A 153 -6.09 -17.56 -6.91
C GLU A 153 -4.84 -17.71 -6.03
N VAL A 154 -4.78 -16.87 -5.00
CA VAL A 154 -3.74 -16.93 -3.96
C VAL A 154 -4.34 -16.59 -2.59
N SER A 155 -3.73 -17.12 -1.54
CA SER A 155 -4.04 -16.77 -0.16
C SER A 155 -2.83 -16.11 0.48
N VAL A 156 -3.00 -14.91 1.01
CA VAL A 156 -1.94 -14.13 1.66
C VAL A 156 -2.13 -14.22 3.17
N HIS A 157 -1.12 -14.72 3.84
CA HIS A 157 -1.08 -14.84 5.29
C HIS A 157 -0.28 -13.66 5.86
N VAL A 158 -0.93 -12.80 6.64
CA VAL A 158 -0.30 -11.65 7.28
C VAL A 158 -0.33 -11.86 8.79
N VAL A 159 0.81 -11.68 9.42
CA VAL A 159 0.98 -11.78 10.88
C VAL A 159 1.17 -10.38 11.43
N LYS A 160 0.46 -10.06 12.49
CA LYS A 160 0.70 -8.89 13.34
C LYS A 160 1.39 -9.37 14.60
N THR A 161 2.54 -8.77 14.90
CA THR A 161 3.30 -9.08 16.13
C THR A 161 3.21 -7.89 17.08
N GLU A 162 2.52 -8.07 18.20
CA GLU A 162 2.47 -7.11 19.31
C GLU A 162 3.03 -7.76 20.58
N GLU A 163 4.12 -7.20 21.10
CA GLU A 163 4.82 -7.63 22.32
C GLU A 163 5.18 -9.13 22.36
N LYS A 164 4.23 -10.04 22.52
CA LYS A 164 4.40 -11.51 22.57
C LYS A 164 3.24 -12.27 21.94
N ILE A 165 2.32 -11.55 21.32
CA ILE A 165 1.13 -12.13 20.71
C ILE A 165 1.27 -12.04 19.19
N GLU A 166 1.17 -13.17 18.52
CA GLU A 166 1.07 -13.23 17.08
C GLU A 166 -0.39 -13.40 16.68
N GLU A 167 -0.91 -12.45 15.96
CA GLU A 167 -2.24 -12.51 15.36
C GLU A 167 -2.10 -12.79 13.86
N LEU A 168 -2.70 -13.86 13.38
CA LEU A 168 -2.66 -14.26 11.96
C LEU A 168 -3.98 -13.88 11.29
N ALA A 169 -3.92 -13.14 10.20
CA ALA A 169 -5.02 -12.93 9.28
C ALA A 169 -4.72 -13.60 7.92
N VAL A 170 -5.73 -14.22 7.35
CA VAL A 170 -5.67 -14.86 6.04
C VAL A 170 -6.58 -14.11 5.09
N PHE A 171 -6.02 -13.68 3.95
CA PHE A 171 -6.73 -12.99 2.89
C PHE A 171 -6.74 -13.87 1.64
N ASP A 172 -7.92 -14.37 1.29
CA ASP A 172 -8.11 -15.19 0.10
C ASP A 172 -8.51 -14.31 -1.09
N LEU A 173 -7.83 -14.45 -2.21
CA LEU A 173 -8.11 -13.71 -3.43
C LEU A 173 -9.15 -14.45 -4.26
N ASN A 174 -10.30 -13.81 -4.48
CA ASN A 174 -11.31 -14.32 -5.41
C ASN A 174 -10.86 -14.09 -6.86
N PRO A 175 -10.64 -15.16 -7.66
CA PRO A 175 -10.09 -15.05 -9.00
C PRO A 175 -11.01 -14.33 -10.00
N PHE A 176 -12.32 -14.33 -9.77
CA PHE A 176 -13.31 -13.71 -10.67
C PHE A 176 -13.55 -12.24 -10.31
N LEU A 177 -13.70 -11.96 -9.02
CA LEU A 177 -13.95 -10.60 -8.53
C LEU A 177 -12.64 -9.79 -8.47
N GLY A 178 -11.52 -10.46 -8.26
CA GLY A 178 -10.21 -9.82 -8.04
C GLY A 178 -10.20 -9.04 -6.73
N THR A 179 -10.88 -9.54 -5.72
CA THR A 179 -10.96 -8.96 -4.38
C THR A 179 -10.45 -9.93 -3.35
N PHE A 180 -9.73 -9.40 -2.37
CA PHE A 180 -9.33 -10.16 -1.19
C PHE A 180 -10.46 -10.14 -0.16
N GLU A 181 -10.75 -11.30 0.38
CA GLU A 181 -11.69 -11.49 1.46
C GLU A 181 -10.95 -12.08 2.66
N ARG A 182 -11.15 -11.48 3.83
CA ARG A 182 -10.54 -11.98 5.05
C ARG A 182 -11.28 -13.22 5.53
N ARG A 183 -10.56 -14.33 5.67
CA ARG A 183 -11.07 -15.51 6.36
C ARG A 183 -10.89 -15.29 7.87
N GLU A 184 -11.94 -15.51 8.64
CA GLU A 184 -11.82 -15.48 10.09
C GLU A 184 -10.78 -16.50 10.54
N SER A 185 -9.68 -16.04 11.11
CA SER A 185 -8.64 -16.90 11.65
C SER A 185 -9.04 -17.35 13.04
N GLN A 186 -8.97 -18.65 13.30
CA GLN A 186 -8.98 -19.16 14.66
C GLN A 186 -7.65 -18.75 15.33
N PHE A 187 -7.73 -17.99 16.41
CA PHE A 187 -6.56 -17.58 17.20
C PHE A 187 -5.80 -18.83 17.66
N LYS A 188 -4.53 -18.91 17.35
CA LYS A 188 -3.59 -19.76 18.06
C LYS A 188 -2.79 -18.90 19.02
N GLN A 189 -3.12 -18.99 20.30
CA GLN A 189 -2.19 -18.62 21.36
C GLN A 189 -1.05 -19.64 21.33
N VAL A 190 0.18 -19.13 21.19
CA VAL A 190 1.41 -19.91 21.36
C VAL A 190 1.88 -19.73 22.80
#